data_7979db730408f730d71b9136f10ad646
#
_entry.id   7979db730408f730d71b9136f10ad646
#
_cell.length_a   1.000
_cell.length_b   1.000
_cell.length_c   1.000
_cell.angle_alpha   90.00
_cell.angle_beta   90.00
_cell.angle_gamma   90.00
#
_symmetry.space_group_name_H-M   'P 1'
#
loop_
_entity.id
_entity.type
_entity.pdbx_description
1 polymer ?
#
loop_
_entity_poly.entity_id
_entity_poly.type
_entity_poly.pdbx_seq_one_letter_code
_entity_poly.pdbx_strand_id
1 'polypeptide(L)'
;MYEYRTQGTCATKINFDIVRKDDRKVVTGVKFTGGCSGNTQGVARLVEGMEVNEAISRMEGIKCGFKPTSCPDQLANALKSALLGVLIADDPKVGTM
;
A
#
# COMPACT_ATOMS: atom_id res chain seq x y z
N MET A 1 -11.91 -0.34 2.24
CA MET A 1 -10.71 0.05 1.48
C MET A 1 -9.84 0.97 2.32
N TYR A 2 -8.55 0.74 2.31
CA TYR A 2 -7.61 1.60 3.01
C TYR A 2 -7.17 2.74 2.10
N GLU A 3 -6.91 3.89 2.72
CA GLU A 3 -6.33 5.04 2.03
C GLU A 3 -5.17 5.54 2.86
N TYR A 4 -4.02 5.70 2.24
CA TYR A 4 -2.80 6.13 2.91
C TYR A 4 -2.22 7.34 2.17
N ARG A 5 -1.99 8.43 2.88
CA ARG A 5 -1.37 9.60 2.29
C ARG A 5 0.13 9.44 2.33
N THR A 6 0.74 9.56 1.16
CA THR A 6 2.18 9.38 1.01
C THR A 6 2.94 10.65 1.35
N GLN A 7 4.22 10.48 1.66
CA GLN A 7 5.14 11.60 1.89
C GLN A 7 6.46 11.29 1.23
N GLY A 8 7.05 12.31 0.61
CA GLY A 8 8.36 12.18 0.00
C GLY A 8 8.41 11.46 -1.32
N THR A 9 7.26 11.25 -1.97
CA THR A 9 7.19 10.59 -3.28
C THR A 9 6.34 11.43 -4.24
N CYS A 10 6.35 11.03 -5.51
CA CYS A 10 5.55 11.68 -6.53
C CYS A 10 4.06 11.38 -6.39
N ALA A 11 3.71 10.20 -5.87
CA ALA A 11 2.32 9.86 -5.61
C ALA A 11 1.82 10.64 -4.40
N THR A 12 0.52 10.93 -4.36
CA THR A 12 -0.08 11.68 -3.26
C THR A 12 -0.80 10.79 -2.28
N LYS A 13 -1.35 9.67 -2.75
CA LYS A 13 -2.00 8.72 -1.85
C LYS A 13 -2.04 7.33 -2.49
N ILE A 14 -2.28 6.34 -1.64
CA ILE A 14 -2.39 4.94 -2.07
C ILE A 14 -3.68 4.39 -1.48
N ASN A 15 -4.50 3.75 -2.32
CA ASN A 15 -5.66 2.99 -1.88
C ASN A 15 -5.38 1.50 -2.07
N PHE A 16 -5.87 0.70 -1.17
CA PHE A 16 -5.67 -0.76 -1.24
C PHE A 16 -6.63 -1.46 -0.30
N ASP A 17 -6.70 -2.78 -0.42
CA ASP A 17 -7.42 -3.62 0.51
C ASP A 17 -6.55 -4.77 0.96
N ILE A 18 -6.88 -5.32 2.11
CA ILE A 18 -6.27 -6.54 2.61
C ILE A 18 -7.40 -7.52 2.86
N VAL A 19 -7.35 -8.67 2.22
CA VAL A 19 -8.37 -9.68 2.37
C VAL A 19 -7.76 -10.97 2.92
N ARG A 20 -8.55 -11.75 3.62
CA ARG A 20 -8.11 -13.04 4.13
C ARG A 20 -8.42 -14.11 3.10
N LYS A 21 -7.42 -14.92 2.78
CA LYS A 21 -7.57 -16.02 1.84
C LYS A 21 -6.75 -17.21 2.35
N ASP A 22 -7.42 -18.32 2.67
CA ASP A 22 -6.77 -19.54 3.14
C ASP A 22 -5.84 -19.29 4.34
N ASP A 23 -6.33 -18.56 5.34
CA ASP A 23 -5.60 -18.22 6.57
C ASP A 23 -4.45 -17.25 6.36
N ARG A 24 -4.35 -16.65 5.17
CA ARG A 24 -3.35 -15.63 4.88
C ARG A 24 -4.03 -14.32 4.57
N LYS A 25 -3.34 -13.24 4.88
CA LYS A 25 -3.78 -11.91 4.49
C LYS A 25 -3.06 -11.53 3.21
N VAL A 26 -3.81 -11.19 2.19
CA VAL A 26 -3.25 -10.81 0.90
C VAL A 26 -3.65 -9.41 0.52
N VAL A 27 -2.78 -8.75 -0.25
CA VAL A 27 -2.99 -7.39 -0.75
C VAL A 27 -3.81 -7.45 -2.02
N THR A 28 -4.77 -6.55 -2.16
CA THR A 28 -5.56 -6.46 -3.39
C THR A 28 -5.99 -5.01 -3.64
N GLY A 29 -6.30 -4.71 -4.89
CA GLY A 29 -6.88 -3.43 -5.27
C GLY A 29 -5.98 -2.22 -5.07
N VAL A 30 -4.66 -2.38 -5.17
CA VAL A 30 -3.74 -1.27 -4.99
C VAL A 30 -3.90 -0.25 -6.11
N LYS A 31 -4.04 1.01 -5.73
CA LYS A 31 -4.14 2.10 -6.68
C LYS A 31 -3.38 3.30 -6.13
N PHE A 32 -2.44 3.79 -6.92
CA PHE A 32 -1.71 5.01 -6.60
C PHE A 32 -2.40 6.20 -7.26
N THR A 33 -2.47 7.31 -6.55
CA THR A 33 -2.94 8.58 -7.11
C THR A 33 -1.71 9.47 -7.32
N GLY A 34 -1.49 9.87 -8.56
CA GLY A 34 -0.31 10.66 -8.94
C GLY A 34 0.91 9.76 -9.09
N GLY A 35 2.06 10.39 -9.26
CA GLY A 35 3.33 9.69 -9.40
C GLY A 35 3.60 9.21 -10.82
N CYS A 36 4.62 8.38 -10.96
CA CYS A 36 5.02 7.82 -12.25
C CYS A 36 4.08 6.68 -12.61
N SER A 37 3.23 6.93 -13.59
CA SER A 37 2.15 6.01 -13.94
C SER A 37 2.62 4.59 -14.25
N GLY A 38 3.67 4.45 -15.06
CA GLY A 38 4.19 3.12 -15.41
C GLY A 38 4.71 2.37 -14.20
N ASN A 39 5.48 3.05 -13.36
CA ASN A 39 6.06 2.44 -12.18
C ASN A 39 5.00 2.05 -11.16
N THR A 40 4.04 2.94 -10.89
CA THR A 40 3.01 2.66 -9.88
C THR A 40 2.06 1.57 -10.34
N GLN A 41 1.71 1.53 -11.62
CA GLN A 41 0.89 0.45 -12.16
C GLN A 41 1.61 -0.90 -12.07
N GLY A 42 2.92 -0.90 -12.37
CA GLY A 42 3.71 -2.12 -12.28
C GLY A 42 3.73 -2.66 -10.85
N VAL A 43 3.98 -1.79 -9.88
CA VAL A 43 3.98 -2.20 -8.47
C VAL A 43 2.61 -2.74 -8.07
N ALA A 44 1.53 -2.03 -8.44
CA ALA A 44 0.18 -2.44 -8.08
C ALA A 44 -0.13 -3.85 -8.61
N ARG A 45 0.27 -4.14 -9.84
CA ARG A 45 0.01 -5.46 -10.43
C ARG A 45 0.87 -6.55 -9.83
N LEU A 46 2.13 -6.24 -9.51
CA LEU A 46 3.04 -7.22 -8.94
C LEU A 46 2.61 -7.67 -7.55
N VAL A 47 2.03 -6.79 -6.76
CA VAL A 47 1.64 -7.13 -5.40
C VAL A 47 0.21 -7.65 -5.30
N GLU A 48 -0.56 -7.62 -6.38
CA GLU A 48 -1.93 -8.11 -6.36
C GLU A 48 -1.97 -9.58 -5.95
N GLY A 49 -2.67 -9.87 -4.86
CA GLY A 49 -2.78 -11.24 -4.35
C GLY A 49 -1.58 -11.72 -3.55
N MET A 50 -0.58 -10.85 -3.36
CA MET A 50 0.62 -11.22 -2.61
C MET A 50 0.33 -11.19 -1.11
N GLU A 51 0.93 -12.11 -0.36
CA GLU A 51 0.80 -12.12 1.09
C GLU A 51 1.40 -10.82 1.66
N VAL A 52 0.71 -10.22 2.62
CA VAL A 52 1.02 -8.86 3.07
C VAL A 52 2.46 -8.73 3.58
N ASN A 53 2.91 -9.64 4.41
CA ASN A 53 4.26 -9.54 4.97
C ASN A 53 5.33 -9.71 3.89
N GLU A 54 5.08 -10.56 2.91
CA GLU A 54 6.00 -10.69 1.80
C GLU A 54 6.06 -9.42 0.97
N ALA A 55 4.92 -8.81 0.70
CA ALA A 55 4.87 -7.55 -0.03
C ALA A 55 5.67 -6.48 0.72
N ILE A 56 5.48 -6.38 2.03
CA ILE A 56 6.23 -5.42 2.85
C ILE A 56 7.72 -5.67 2.73
N SER A 57 8.17 -6.91 2.90
CA SER A 57 9.60 -7.21 2.90
C SER A 57 10.26 -6.93 1.55
N ARG A 58 9.51 -7.04 0.46
CA ARG A 58 10.04 -6.80 -0.87
C ARG A 58 10.13 -5.32 -1.22
N MET A 59 9.33 -4.49 -0.57
CA MET A 59 9.21 -3.08 -0.96
C MET A 59 9.78 -2.10 0.06
N GLU A 60 9.87 -2.48 1.33
CA GLU A 60 10.33 -1.54 2.34
C GLU A 60 11.79 -1.20 2.13
N GLY A 61 12.13 0.06 2.35
CA GLY A 61 13.51 0.52 2.24
C GLY A 61 13.94 0.89 0.83
N ILE A 62 13.10 0.71 -0.17
CA ILE A 62 13.44 1.13 -1.54
C ILE A 62 13.39 2.64 -1.60
N LYS A 63 14.47 3.24 -2.11
CA LYS A 63 14.56 4.69 -2.25
C LYS A 63 14.57 5.08 -3.72
N CYS A 64 14.01 6.25 -4.01
CA CYS A 64 13.97 6.77 -5.37
C CYS A 64 15.00 7.89 -5.49
N GLY A 65 16.16 7.59 -6.12
CA GLY A 65 17.24 8.56 -6.27
C GLY A 65 17.72 9.07 -4.92
N PHE A 66 17.69 10.38 -4.75
CA PHE A 66 18.11 11.02 -3.50
C PHE A 66 16.99 11.13 -2.47
N LYS A 67 15.79 10.71 -2.80
CA LYS A 67 14.66 10.77 -1.87
C LYS A 67 14.80 9.70 -0.80
N PRO A 68 14.34 9.99 0.44
CA PRO A 68 14.45 9.00 1.52
C PRO A 68 13.50 7.82 1.38
N THR A 69 12.57 7.89 0.43
CA THR A 69 11.54 6.87 0.26
C THR A 69 11.17 6.76 -1.22
N SER A 70 10.24 5.88 -1.53
CA SER A 70 9.72 5.66 -2.88
C SER A 70 8.26 5.24 -2.80
N CYS A 71 7.57 5.17 -3.94
CA CYS A 71 6.20 4.69 -3.96
C CYS A 71 6.08 3.25 -3.41
N PRO A 72 6.93 2.30 -3.81
CA PRO A 72 6.90 0.97 -3.19
C PRO A 72 7.15 1.00 -1.69
N ASP A 73 8.11 1.78 -1.22
CA ASP A 73 8.40 1.90 0.20
C ASP A 73 7.21 2.48 0.96
N GLN A 74 6.55 3.48 0.38
CA GLN A 74 5.35 4.06 0.99
C GLN A 74 4.20 3.05 1.06
N LEU A 75 4.05 2.21 0.04
CA LEU A 75 3.06 1.13 0.10
C LEU A 75 3.39 0.15 1.22
N ALA A 76 4.66 -0.20 1.40
CA ALA A 76 5.08 -1.07 2.50
C ALA A 76 4.71 -0.44 3.85
N ASN A 77 4.95 0.86 4.00
CA ASN A 77 4.58 1.57 5.23
C ASN A 77 3.08 1.58 5.44
N ALA A 78 2.31 1.76 4.38
CA ALA A 78 0.85 1.74 4.45
C ALA A 78 0.34 0.36 4.90
N LEU A 79 0.91 -0.70 4.34
CA LEU A 79 0.52 -2.06 4.72
C LEU A 79 0.86 -2.35 6.18
N LYS A 80 2.02 -1.92 6.65
CA LYS A 80 2.39 -2.04 8.06
C LYS A 80 1.39 -1.32 8.95
N SER A 81 1.02 -0.10 8.57
CA SER A 81 0.07 0.69 9.36
C SER A 81 -1.29 0.01 9.44
N ALA A 82 -1.72 -0.61 8.35
CA ALA A 82 -2.99 -1.34 8.33
C ALA A 82 -2.93 -2.58 9.24
N LEU A 83 -1.82 -3.31 9.21
CA LEU A 83 -1.65 -4.49 10.05
C LEU A 83 -1.60 -4.13 11.54
N LEU A 84 -1.03 -2.98 11.87
CA LEU A 84 -0.93 -2.52 13.25
C LEU A 84 -2.21 -1.87 13.77
N GLY A 85 -3.21 -1.66 12.89
CA GLY A 85 -4.44 -1.00 13.27
C GLY A 85 -4.33 0.52 13.35
N VAL A 86 -3.20 1.09 12.97
CA VAL A 86 -2.99 2.54 12.93
C VAL A 86 -3.76 3.16 11.77
N LEU A 87 -3.75 2.48 10.64
CA LEU A 87 -4.52 2.85 9.47
C LEU A 87 -5.79 2.02 9.44
N ILE A 88 -6.95 2.67 9.41
CA ILE A 88 -8.24 2.01 9.47
C ILE A 88 -8.90 2.10 8.10
N ALA A 89 -9.53 0.99 7.69
CA ALA A 89 -10.22 0.95 6.41
C ALA A 89 -11.37 1.96 6.40
N ASP A 90 -11.48 2.70 5.31
CA ASP A 90 -12.57 3.64 5.10
C ASP A 90 -13.75 2.88 4.50
N ASP A 91 -14.62 2.39 5.36
CA ASP A 91 -15.81 1.63 4.97
C ASP A 91 -17.03 2.39 5.50
N PRO A 92 -17.92 2.86 4.61
CA PRO A 92 -19.10 3.60 5.05
C PRO A 92 -19.97 2.83 6.05
N LYS A 93 -19.95 1.51 6.02
CA LYS A 93 -20.74 0.70 6.94
C LYS A 93 -20.12 0.58 8.33
N VAL A 94 -18.81 0.77 8.41
CA VAL A 94 -18.05 0.60 9.65
C VAL A 94 -17.51 1.92 10.13
N GLY A 95 -17.05 2.74 9.22
CA GLY A 95 -16.40 4.01 9.54
C GLY A 95 -17.29 5.04 10.18
N THR A 96 -18.58 4.80 10.22
CA THR A 96 -19.53 5.72 10.82
C THR A 96 -19.69 5.51 12.30
N MET A 97 -19.05 4.54 12.84
CA MET A 97 -19.20 4.23 14.25
C MET A 97 -18.32 5.08 15.14
#